data_6dde197865d84a226992d621a3efa374
#
_entry.id   6dde197865d84a226992d621a3efa374
#
_cell.length_a   1.000
_cell.length_b   1.000
_cell.length_c   1.000
_cell.angle_alpha   90.00
_cell.angle_beta   90.00
_cell.angle_gamma   90.00
#
_symmetry.space_group_name_H-M   'P 1'
#
loop_
_entity.id
_entity.type
_entity.pdbx_description
1 polymer ?
#
loop_
_entity_poly.entity_id
_entity_poly.type
_entity_poly.pdbx_seq_one_letter_code
_entity_poly.pdbx_strand_id
1 'polypeptide(L)'
;MQYKTMTLELLMDRPDLYEQLRLTHRLLPMLETLTRELKASHEIWKETLAQEKPQSHPSQIAGEALELALKELQDGLPAASPLDEETLDAAMAFVRSHTPSE
;
A
#
# COMPACT_ATOMS: atom_id res chain seq x y z
N MET A 1 5.09 -2.45 16.94
CA MET A 1 4.01 -2.03 16.06
C MET A 1 3.86 -3.06 14.95
N GLN A 2 2.65 -3.44 14.67
CA GLN A 2 2.43 -4.56 13.76
C GLN A 2 1.98 -4.04 12.39
N TYR A 3 2.95 -3.63 11.61
CA TYR A 3 2.66 -3.08 10.29
C TYR A 3 1.96 -4.10 9.39
N LYS A 4 2.35 -5.36 9.51
CA LYS A 4 1.76 -6.40 8.66
C LYS A 4 0.27 -6.56 8.92
N THR A 5 -0.14 -6.50 10.19
CA THR A 5 -1.56 -6.56 10.54
C THR A 5 -2.30 -5.36 9.98
N MET A 6 -1.70 -4.18 10.07
CA MET A 6 -2.32 -2.96 9.55
C MET A 6 -2.50 -3.02 8.04
N THR A 7 -1.50 -3.51 7.32
CA THR A 7 -1.62 -3.62 5.87
C THR A 7 -2.62 -4.69 5.46
N LEU A 8 -2.71 -5.76 6.24
CA LEU A 8 -3.72 -6.78 5.98
C LEU A 8 -5.12 -6.21 6.16
N GLU A 9 -5.35 -5.45 7.22
CA GLU A 9 -6.64 -4.81 7.44
C GLU A 9 -6.96 -3.84 6.31
N LEU A 10 -5.98 -3.12 5.83
CA LEU A 10 -6.15 -2.20 4.73
C LEU A 10 -6.63 -2.93 3.47
N LEU A 11 -6.03 -4.07 3.19
CA LEU A 11 -6.44 -4.89 2.05
C LEU A 11 -7.81 -5.51 2.27
N MET A 12 -8.14 -5.89 3.49
CA MET A 12 -9.45 -6.47 3.80
C MET A 12 -10.56 -5.44 3.65
N ASP A 13 -10.25 -4.16 3.80
CA ASP A 13 -11.21 -3.10 3.53
C ASP A 13 -11.46 -2.93 2.03
N ARG A 14 -10.66 -3.58 1.20
CA ARG A 14 -10.79 -3.59 -0.24
C ARG A 14 -11.00 -5.04 -0.70
N PRO A 15 -12.19 -5.60 -0.46
CA PRO A 15 -12.40 -7.03 -0.69
C PRO A 15 -12.14 -7.49 -2.12
N ASP A 16 -12.41 -6.64 -3.11
CA ASP A 16 -12.15 -6.99 -4.49
C ASP A 16 -10.66 -7.15 -4.75
N LEU A 17 -9.86 -6.24 -4.22
CA LEU A 17 -8.42 -6.31 -4.34
C LEU A 17 -7.86 -7.49 -3.57
N TYR A 18 -8.34 -7.70 -2.36
CA TYR A 18 -7.90 -8.82 -1.53
C TYR A 18 -8.14 -10.14 -2.24
N GLU A 19 -9.34 -10.33 -2.76
CA GLU A 19 -9.70 -11.56 -3.45
C GLU A 19 -8.87 -11.75 -4.72
N GLN A 20 -8.65 -10.69 -5.45
CA GLN A 20 -7.84 -10.74 -6.65
C GLN A 20 -6.42 -11.17 -6.33
N LEU A 21 -5.83 -10.60 -5.29
CA LEU A 21 -4.48 -10.96 -4.87
C LEU A 21 -4.41 -12.39 -4.39
N ARG A 22 -5.43 -12.84 -3.68
CA ARG A 22 -5.50 -14.21 -3.20
C ARG A 22 -5.57 -15.20 -4.36
N LEU A 23 -6.41 -14.90 -5.33
CA LEU A 23 -6.59 -15.80 -6.49
C LEU A 23 -5.36 -15.85 -7.38
N THR A 24 -4.61 -14.76 -7.46
CA THR A 24 -3.42 -14.71 -8.29
C THR A 24 -2.17 -15.12 -7.51
N HIS A 25 -2.31 -15.54 -6.27
CA HIS A 25 -1.20 -15.95 -5.39
C HIS A 25 -0.20 -14.82 -5.17
N ARG A 26 -0.67 -13.58 -5.16
CA ARG A 26 0.16 -12.41 -4.94
C ARG A 26 -0.09 -11.73 -3.61
N LEU A 27 -0.93 -12.33 -2.77
CA LEU A 27 -1.29 -11.71 -1.51
C LEU A 27 -0.08 -11.56 -0.58
N LEU A 28 0.70 -12.63 -0.39
CA LEU A 28 1.85 -12.57 0.51
C LEU A 28 2.93 -11.62 0.03
N PRO A 29 3.35 -11.66 -1.25
CA PRO A 29 4.31 -10.68 -1.73
C PRO A 29 3.80 -9.24 -1.60
N MET A 30 2.53 -9.02 -1.86
CA MET A 30 1.95 -7.69 -1.74
C MET A 30 1.95 -7.23 -0.27
N LEU A 31 1.59 -8.11 0.66
CA LEU A 31 1.64 -7.79 2.08
C LEU A 31 3.05 -7.42 2.53
N GLU A 32 4.04 -8.13 2.07
CA GLU A 32 5.43 -7.83 2.42
C GLU A 32 5.85 -6.48 1.88
N THR A 33 5.49 -6.20 0.64
CA THR A 33 5.82 -4.92 0.01
C THR A 33 5.12 -3.78 0.74
N LEU A 34 3.83 -3.91 1.00
CA LEU A 34 3.07 -2.87 1.69
C LEU A 34 3.56 -2.66 3.12
N THR A 35 3.93 -3.73 3.81
CA THR A 35 4.46 -3.64 5.16
C THR A 35 5.76 -2.83 5.16
N ARG A 36 6.62 -3.08 4.19
CA ARG A 36 7.88 -2.37 4.06
C ARG A 36 7.65 -0.90 3.72
N GLU A 37 6.74 -0.65 2.81
CA GLU A 37 6.41 0.72 2.43
C GLU A 37 5.77 1.49 3.57
N LEU A 38 4.88 0.84 4.31
CA LEU A 38 4.25 1.48 5.46
C LEU A 38 5.28 1.86 6.51
N LYS A 39 6.20 0.95 6.80
CA LYS A 39 7.23 1.23 7.78
C LYS A 39 8.09 2.40 7.35
N ALA A 40 8.54 2.40 6.11
CA ALA A 40 9.37 3.48 5.58
C ALA A 40 8.64 4.82 5.61
N SER A 41 7.40 4.83 5.16
CA SER A 41 6.59 6.04 5.15
C SER A 41 6.33 6.56 6.56
N HIS A 42 6.04 5.65 7.49
CA HIS A 42 5.80 6.03 8.88
C HIS A 42 7.03 6.70 9.49
N GLU A 43 8.20 6.16 9.24
CA GLU A 43 9.44 6.72 9.77
C GLU A 43 9.72 8.10 9.18
N ILE A 44 9.49 8.26 7.88
CA ILE A 44 9.65 9.55 7.22
C ILE A 44 8.69 10.59 7.79
N TRP A 45 7.42 10.22 7.96
CA TRP A 45 6.44 11.13 8.52
C TRP A 45 6.72 11.49 9.97
N LYS A 46 7.20 10.53 10.76
CA LYS A 46 7.59 10.81 12.15
C LYS A 46 8.68 11.87 12.20
N GLU A 47 9.67 11.72 11.35
CA GLU A 47 10.77 12.69 11.31
C GLU A 47 10.28 14.04 10.80
N THR A 48 9.48 14.05 9.76
CA THR A 48 8.95 15.29 9.20
C THR A 48 8.10 16.04 10.22
N LEU A 49 7.20 15.35 10.90
CA LEU A 49 6.33 15.97 11.89
C LEU A 49 7.10 16.43 13.13
N ALA A 50 8.14 15.70 13.50
CA ALA A 50 8.98 16.09 14.61
C ALA A 50 9.69 17.41 14.31
N GLN A 51 10.09 17.63 13.07
CA GLN A 51 10.72 18.87 12.65
C GLN A 51 9.71 20.01 12.58
N GLU A 52 8.51 19.73 12.11
CA GLU A 52 7.47 20.74 11.98
C GLU A 52 6.82 21.08 13.32
N LYS A 53 6.73 20.12 14.22
CA LYS A 53 6.06 20.26 15.50
C LYS A 53 6.96 19.79 16.63
N PRO A 54 8.09 20.48 16.89
CA PRO A 54 9.05 19.98 17.87
C PRO A 54 8.52 19.94 19.28
N GLN A 55 7.42 20.65 19.57
CA GLN A 55 6.84 20.68 20.89
C GLN A 55 5.75 19.66 21.10
N SER A 56 5.37 18.92 20.05
CA SER A 56 4.34 17.92 20.18
C SER A 56 4.88 16.67 20.86
N HIS A 57 4.01 15.99 21.57
CA HIS A 57 4.39 14.77 22.26
C HIS A 57 4.79 13.70 21.25
N PRO A 58 5.86 12.92 21.52
CA PRO A 58 6.30 11.90 20.56
C PRO A 58 5.22 10.88 20.20
N SER A 59 4.38 10.51 21.15
CA SER A 59 3.34 9.53 20.85
C SER A 59 2.27 10.11 19.93
N GLN A 60 1.99 11.40 20.05
CA GLN A 60 1.07 12.08 19.17
C GLN A 60 1.64 12.17 17.75
N ILE A 61 2.93 12.50 17.66
CA ILE A 61 3.61 12.55 16.37
C ILE A 61 3.58 11.19 15.71
N ALA A 62 3.87 10.13 16.46
CA ALA A 62 3.86 8.78 15.91
C ALA A 62 2.46 8.39 15.40
N GLY A 63 1.42 8.76 16.14
CA GLY A 63 0.05 8.49 15.72
C GLY A 63 -0.34 9.22 14.46
N GLU A 64 -0.04 10.51 14.38
CA GLU A 64 -0.32 11.29 13.18
C GLU A 64 0.47 10.78 11.98
N ALA A 65 1.74 10.44 12.21
CA ALA A 65 2.59 9.91 11.16
C ALA A 65 2.04 8.60 10.61
N LEU A 66 1.54 7.75 11.49
CA LEU A 66 0.96 6.49 11.07
C LEU A 66 -0.31 6.72 10.24
N GLU A 67 -1.16 7.62 10.64
CA GLU A 67 -2.38 7.94 9.90
C GLU A 67 -2.03 8.47 8.50
N LEU A 68 -1.05 9.34 8.40
CA LEU A 68 -0.63 9.87 7.12
C LEU A 68 -0.01 8.79 6.25
N ALA A 69 0.80 7.91 6.83
CA ALA A 69 1.41 6.82 6.11
C ALA A 69 0.36 5.83 5.58
N LEU A 70 -0.63 5.51 6.40
CA LEU A 70 -1.71 4.62 5.99
C LEU A 70 -2.54 5.23 4.86
N LYS A 71 -2.83 6.51 4.95
CA LYS A 71 -3.57 7.19 3.92
C LYS A 71 -2.81 7.21 2.60
N GLU A 72 -1.52 7.51 2.68
CA GLU A 72 -0.67 7.51 1.50
C GLU A 72 -0.61 6.14 0.86
N LEU A 73 -0.49 5.10 1.68
CA LEU A 73 -0.46 3.73 1.19
C LEU A 73 -1.80 3.36 0.56
N GLN A 74 -2.90 3.73 1.19
CA GLN A 74 -4.23 3.43 0.68
C GLN A 74 -4.47 4.11 -0.66
N ASP A 75 -4.05 5.37 -0.79
CA ASP A 75 -4.21 6.11 -2.04
C ASP A 75 -3.35 5.53 -3.15
N GLY A 76 -2.24 4.90 -2.79
CA GLY A 76 -1.35 4.29 -3.76
C GLY A 76 -1.71 2.86 -4.13
N LEU A 77 -2.71 2.26 -3.48
CA LEU A 77 -3.10 0.90 -3.82
C LEU A 77 -3.68 0.86 -5.23
N PRO A 78 -3.35 -0.20 -5.98
CA PRO A 78 -3.93 -0.34 -7.32
C PRO A 78 -5.43 -0.51 -7.21
N ALA A 79 -6.13 0.06 -8.17
CA ALA A 79 -7.56 -0.15 -8.24
C ALA A 79 -7.80 -1.60 -8.59
N ALA A 80 -8.49 -2.24 -7.73
CA ALA A 80 -8.84 -3.61 -7.98
C ALA A 80 -9.93 -3.72 -8.92
N SER A 81 -10.29 -2.70 -9.41
CA SER A 81 -11.31 -2.77 -10.20
C SER A 81 -11.15 -3.43 -11.17
N PRO A 82 -12.00 -3.50 -11.47
CA PRO A 82 -12.78 -4.47 -12.03
C PRO A 82 -11.93 -5.22 -12.88
N LEU A 83 -11.86 -6.33 -12.60
CA LEU A 83 -11.36 -7.30 -13.49
C LEU A 83 -12.29 -7.31 -14.69
N ASP A 84 -12.64 -6.16 -15.18
CA ASP A 84 -13.35 -6.17 -16.43
C ASP A 84 -12.33 -6.47 -17.51
N GLU A 85 -12.81 -6.92 -18.62
CA GLU A 85 -11.96 -7.31 -19.73
C GLU A 85 -11.09 -6.16 -20.19
N GLU A 86 -11.61 -4.95 -20.11
CA GLU A 86 -10.90 -3.77 -20.53
C GLU A 86 -9.64 -3.53 -19.71
N THR A 87 -9.76 -3.65 -18.40
CA THR A 87 -8.61 -3.49 -17.52
C THR A 87 -7.61 -4.62 -17.74
N LEU A 88 -8.11 -5.83 -17.92
CA LEU A 88 -7.24 -6.97 -18.16
C LEU A 88 -6.49 -6.80 -19.48
N ASP A 89 -7.18 -6.39 -20.52
CA ASP A 89 -6.56 -6.16 -21.81
C ASP A 89 -5.48 -5.09 -21.72
N ALA A 90 -5.76 -4.01 -21.01
CA ALA A 90 -4.78 -2.95 -20.85
C ALA A 90 -3.53 -3.45 -20.10
N ALA A 91 -3.74 -4.25 -19.07
CA ALA A 91 -2.63 -4.81 -18.31
C ALA A 91 -1.81 -5.78 -19.16
N MET A 92 -2.47 -6.60 -19.95
CA MET A 92 -1.79 -7.54 -20.82
C MET A 92 -1.06 -6.83 -21.95
N ALA A 93 -1.65 -5.79 -22.49
CA ALA A 93 -1.00 -4.99 -23.52
C ALA A 93 0.26 -4.32 -22.95
N PHE A 94 0.20 -3.84 -21.73
CA PHE A 94 1.35 -3.25 -21.08
C PHE A 94 2.47 -4.27 -20.91
N VAL A 95 2.15 -5.45 -20.40
CA VAL A 95 3.13 -6.51 -20.21
C VAL A 95 3.74 -6.91 -21.55
N ARG A 96 2.90 -7.02 -22.57
CA ARG A 96 3.37 -7.42 -23.90
C ARG A 96 4.34 -6.42 -24.48
N SER A 97 4.03 -5.14 -24.33
CA SER A 97 4.88 -4.09 -24.90
C SER A 97 6.17 -3.92 -24.12
N HIS A 98 6.25 -4.43 -22.89
CA HIS A 98 7.42 -4.31 -22.06
C HIS A 98 8.24 -5.59 -22.00
N THR A 99 7.83 -6.61 -22.71
CA THR A 99 8.54 -7.88 -22.70
C THR A 99 9.54 -7.89 -23.83
N PRO A 100 10.81 -7.92 -23.53
CA PRO A 100 11.83 -7.83 -24.59
C PRO A 100 11.90 -9.04 -25.49
N SER A 101 11.31 -10.14 -25.08
CA SER A 101 11.30 -11.33 -25.90
C SER A 101 10.41 -11.19 -27.12
N GLU A 102 9.75 -10.13 -27.23
CA GLU A 102 8.91 -9.88 -28.39
C GLU A 102 9.49 -8.81 -29.27
#